data_622e17c50bf33cb73a8f23ed36b014f2
#
_entry.id   622e17c50bf33cb73a8f23ed36b014f2
#
_cell.length_a   1.000
_cell.length_b   1.000
_cell.length_c   1.000
_cell.angle_alpha   90.00
_cell.angle_beta   90.00
_cell.angle_gamma   90.00
#
_symmetry.space_group_name_H-M   'P 1'
#
loop_
_entity.id
_entity.type
_entity.pdbx_description
1 polymer ?
#
loop_
_entity_poly.entity_id
_entity_poly.type
_entity_poly.pdbx_seq_one_letter_code
_entity_poly.pdbx_strand_id
1 'polypeptide(L)'
;MACLDNRIVFNEQPLLSKEQSGQGQVIQQSAEIMDEPLIGAFRCSDARSSSTEQGCLEEAHASAKCSMTTGQAHHRTDQMTTTSSGALPIEDWLKAEPAHQRREALPPPQQPAPTAINMWSLIKDMVGKGELSRVATPVQFLEPLSELQQRCEDMEFSELLDQAAAVERCSLERLLLVTAFAVSAYSGVKRTCKPFNALLGETYELACPEKGFRFISEKVQHEPTTINRVLAEGRGWTFELEDELHTRFTGTAVELAPIVLLQVAFSDGDTYRWGKAMTSINNVIVGRIHLEHKGSWRLRGVQSGLIACMKFHAATMLSSKSKLHEVSGVVEKDGVALKGVKLRGKWDRELHADLPDGSSRLLWRVNPPAADPSRYCMTPWVLRLNDLTPQLAGRLPHTDTRLRPDVRCLELGIYDQAAVHHKQMEEGQAKKLARIAKPGATHEPRWFERVGGCGKIGEEYLFRYRGGYWEACAAGAFAAQETQIERE
;
A
#
# COMPACT_ATOMS: atom_id res chain seq x y z
N MET A 1 -5.94 -31.89 -2.65
CA MET A 1 -4.66 -32.49 -3.10
C MET A 1 -4.51 -32.20 -4.58
N ALA A 2 -3.37 -31.78 -5.02
CA ALA A 2 -2.96 -31.36 -6.36
C ALA A 2 -3.33 -29.90 -6.70
N CYS A 3 -2.48 -28.96 -6.27
CA CYS A 3 -2.27 -27.71 -6.99
C CYS A 3 -1.69 -28.08 -8.36
N LEU A 4 -2.46 -27.86 -9.41
CA LEU A 4 -1.96 -27.97 -10.78
C LEU A 4 -0.83 -26.96 -10.98
N ASP A 5 0.35 -27.47 -11.32
CA ASP A 5 1.51 -26.72 -11.73
C ASP A 5 1.16 -25.83 -12.93
N ASN A 6 0.98 -24.55 -12.73
CA ASN A 6 1.04 -23.57 -13.81
C ASN A 6 2.51 -23.49 -14.28
N ARG A 7 2.93 -24.50 -15.03
CA ARG A 7 4.23 -24.49 -15.72
C ARG A 7 4.11 -23.53 -16.90
N ILE A 8 4.74 -22.40 -16.79
CA ILE A 8 5.17 -21.65 -17.97
C ILE A 8 6.30 -22.49 -18.59
N VAL A 9 5.97 -23.25 -19.63
CA VAL A 9 6.93 -24.09 -20.35
C VAL A 9 7.70 -23.17 -21.29
N PHE A 10 8.97 -22.96 -20.98
CA PHE A 10 9.90 -22.35 -21.93
C PHE A 10 10.25 -23.39 -22.99
N ASN A 11 9.91 -23.12 -24.24
CA ASN A 11 10.29 -23.93 -25.37
C ASN A 11 11.78 -23.63 -25.70
N GLU A 12 12.67 -24.51 -25.25
CA GLU A 12 14.07 -24.50 -25.67
C GLU A 12 14.14 -24.99 -27.14
N GLN A 13 14.37 -24.08 -28.05
CA GLN A 13 14.86 -24.46 -29.39
C GLN A 13 16.37 -24.69 -29.29
N PRO A 14 16.88 -25.84 -29.83
CA PRO A 14 18.32 -26.10 -29.82
C PRO A 14 19.02 -25.18 -30.82
N LEU A 15 19.96 -24.38 -30.32
CA LEU A 15 20.91 -23.64 -31.16
C LEU A 15 21.83 -24.62 -31.87
N LEU A 16 21.67 -24.71 -33.19
CA LEU A 16 22.58 -25.39 -34.09
C LEU A 16 23.99 -24.83 -33.98
N SER A 17 24.93 -25.68 -33.64
CA SER A 17 26.36 -25.48 -33.69
C SER A 17 26.85 -25.08 -35.07
N LYS A 18 27.57 -23.98 -35.19
CA LYS A 18 28.56 -23.73 -36.24
C LYS A 18 29.92 -23.51 -35.59
N GLU A 19 30.74 -24.55 -35.68
CA GLU A 19 32.18 -24.42 -35.52
C GLU A 19 32.75 -23.53 -36.61
N GLN A 20 33.56 -22.55 -36.24
CA GLN A 20 34.74 -22.16 -37.00
C GLN A 20 35.80 -21.56 -36.07
N SER A 21 36.97 -22.10 -36.23
CA SER A 21 38.27 -21.84 -35.66
C SER A 21 38.77 -20.40 -35.73
N GLY A 22 39.49 -19.98 -34.70
CA GLY A 22 40.34 -18.78 -34.75
C GLY A 22 41.00 -18.46 -33.39
N GLN A 23 42.30 -18.72 -33.33
CA GLN A 23 43.22 -18.49 -32.24
C GLN A 23 43.26 -17.06 -31.68
N GLY A 24 43.54 -16.95 -30.38
CA GLY A 24 44.32 -15.80 -29.94
C GLY A 24 44.03 -15.19 -28.58
N GLN A 25 44.90 -15.50 -27.67
CA GLN A 25 45.39 -14.70 -26.51
C GLN A 25 44.53 -14.55 -25.25
N VAL A 26 45.05 -15.21 -24.25
CA VAL A 26 44.87 -15.05 -22.80
C VAL A 26 45.30 -13.64 -22.35
N ILE A 27 44.44 -12.93 -21.66
CA ILE A 27 44.84 -11.94 -20.68
C ILE A 27 44.08 -12.21 -19.38
N GLN A 28 44.81 -12.76 -18.42
CA GLN A 28 44.46 -12.76 -17.00
C GLN A 28 44.56 -11.33 -16.48
N GLN A 29 43.48 -10.78 -15.93
CA GLN A 29 43.60 -9.75 -14.92
C GLN A 29 42.69 -10.08 -13.76
N SER A 30 43.32 -10.28 -12.66
CA SER A 30 42.85 -10.43 -11.31
C SER A 30 41.98 -9.22 -10.90
N ALA A 31 40.76 -9.43 -10.46
CA ALA A 31 39.96 -8.41 -9.76
C ALA A 31 39.95 -8.79 -8.28
N GLU A 32 40.62 -8.02 -7.49
CA GLU A 32 40.57 -8.05 -6.03
C GLU A 32 39.21 -7.65 -5.53
N ILE A 33 38.73 -8.44 -4.60
CA ILE A 33 37.52 -8.24 -3.81
C ILE A 33 37.82 -7.14 -2.79
N MET A 34 37.09 -6.05 -2.82
CA MET A 34 37.00 -5.12 -1.69
C MET A 34 35.59 -5.19 -1.11
N ASP A 35 35.50 -5.88 0.02
CA ASP A 35 34.39 -5.76 0.98
C ASP A 35 34.58 -4.46 1.77
N GLU A 36 33.59 -3.56 1.73
CA GLU A 36 33.39 -2.59 2.80
C GLU A 36 31.90 -2.40 3.10
N PRO A 37 31.51 -2.43 4.40
CA PRO A 37 30.12 -2.23 4.79
C PRO A 37 29.86 -0.75 5.07
N LEU A 38 28.90 -0.16 4.35
CA LEU A 38 28.35 1.16 4.65
C LEU A 38 27.42 1.10 5.87
N ILE A 39 28.00 1.30 7.06
CA ILE A 39 27.25 1.67 8.27
C ILE A 39 27.53 3.16 8.51
N GLY A 40 26.59 4.01 8.14
CA GLY A 40 26.58 5.42 8.48
C GLY A 40 25.89 5.66 9.82
N ALA A 41 26.65 5.68 10.91
CA ALA A 41 26.18 6.13 12.21
C ALA A 41 26.24 7.66 12.26
N PHE A 42 25.12 8.34 12.44
CA PHE A 42 25.09 9.74 12.84
C PHE A 42 25.43 9.84 14.33
N ARG A 43 26.62 10.32 14.62
CA ARG A 43 27.01 10.83 15.93
C ARG A 43 26.76 12.33 15.97
N CYS A 44 26.02 12.75 16.97
CA CYS A 44 25.94 14.10 17.44
C CYS A 44 27.28 14.44 18.14
N SER A 45 27.96 15.50 17.72
CA SER A 45 29.12 16.04 18.43
C SER A 45 28.85 17.47 18.84
N ASP A 46 28.78 17.66 20.17
CA ASP A 46 28.95 18.95 20.82
C ASP A 46 30.35 19.54 20.50
N ALA A 47 30.37 20.80 20.12
CA ALA A 47 31.61 21.58 20.20
C ALA A 47 31.30 23.00 20.72
N ARG A 48 31.89 23.29 21.87
CA ARG A 48 31.93 24.59 22.54
C ARG A 48 33.02 25.48 21.96
N SER A 49 32.76 26.82 22.13
CA SER A 49 33.73 27.94 22.31
C SER A 49 34.57 28.32 21.08
N SER A 50 34.80 29.55 20.75
CA SER A 50 35.01 30.80 21.47
C SER A 50 35.21 31.96 20.49
N SER A 51 34.72 33.17 20.86
CA SER A 51 35.28 34.51 20.69
C SER A 51 35.87 34.94 19.33
N THR A 52 35.51 36.05 18.77
CA THR A 52 35.80 37.44 18.98
C THR A 52 35.39 38.32 17.80
N GLU A 53 34.79 39.44 18.16
CA GLU A 53 34.97 40.84 17.76
C GLU A 53 34.50 41.39 16.42
N GLN A 54 33.68 42.45 16.63
CA GLN A 54 33.66 43.80 16.04
C GLN A 54 33.02 43.97 14.63
N GLY A 55 31.97 44.74 14.56
CA GLY A 55 31.92 46.12 14.38
C GLY A 55 30.69 46.67 13.69
N CYS A 56 30.17 47.76 14.27
CA CYS A 56 29.46 48.92 13.71
C CYS A 56 28.02 48.80 13.24
N LEU A 57 27.05 49.34 14.02
CA LEU A 57 26.39 50.66 13.93
C LEU A 57 25.53 50.84 12.66
N GLU A 58 24.25 51.21 12.69
CA GLU A 58 23.52 52.32 13.36
C GLU A 58 22.01 52.16 13.20
N GLU A 59 21.29 52.42 14.24
CA GLU A 59 20.09 53.20 14.48
C GLU A 59 18.88 53.19 13.51
N ALA A 60 17.69 52.90 14.07
CA ALA A 60 16.57 53.84 14.08
C ALA A 60 15.50 53.42 15.09
N HIS A 61 15.23 54.34 16.01
CA HIS A 61 14.18 54.29 17.01
C HIS A 61 12.75 54.35 16.43
N ALA A 62 11.83 53.60 17.01
CA ALA A 62 10.47 54.06 17.25
C ALA A 62 9.85 53.35 18.46
N SER A 63 9.59 54.14 19.47
CA SER A 63 8.96 53.85 20.73
C SER A 63 7.44 53.68 20.56
N ALA A 64 6.86 52.63 21.13
CA ALA A 64 5.48 52.65 21.57
C ALA A 64 5.33 51.81 22.84
N LYS A 65 5.05 52.47 23.92
CA LYS A 65 4.61 51.94 25.21
C LYS A 65 3.26 51.23 25.04
N CYS A 66 3.12 50.01 25.52
CA CYS A 66 1.81 49.54 25.98
C CYS A 66 1.98 48.63 27.21
N SER A 67 1.09 48.84 28.12
CA SER A 67 1.01 48.41 29.50
C SER A 67 0.98 46.90 29.73
N MET A 68 1.64 46.45 30.80
CA MET A 68 1.50 45.13 31.41
C MET A 68 0.08 44.89 31.91
N THR A 69 -0.56 43.83 31.43
CA THR A 69 -1.61 43.12 32.15
C THR A 69 -1.24 41.65 32.18
N THR A 70 -1.07 41.14 33.38
CA THR A 70 -0.86 39.73 33.73
C THR A 70 -2.06 38.91 33.27
N GLY A 71 -1.90 38.12 32.22
CA GLY A 71 -2.84 37.11 31.77
C GLY A 71 -2.22 35.72 31.87
N GLN A 72 -2.78 34.88 32.71
CA GLN A 72 -2.44 33.48 32.86
C GLN A 72 -2.55 32.78 31.51
N ALA A 73 -1.45 32.18 31.06
CA ALA A 73 -1.44 31.30 29.88
C ALA A 73 -2.10 29.97 30.26
N HIS A 74 -3.37 29.85 29.95
CA HIS A 74 -4.01 28.55 29.82
C HIS A 74 -3.48 27.87 28.54
N HIS A 75 -2.70 26.80 28.73
CA HIS A 75 -2.47 25.82 27.68
C HIS A 75 -3.81 25.25 27.22
N ARG A 76 -4.36 25.81 26.14
CA ARG A 76 -5.39 25.12 25.38
C ARG A 76 -4.73 23.98 24.61
N THR A 77 -4.86 22.77 25.13
CA THR A 77 -4.83 21.56 24.31
C THR A 77 -5.98 21.70 23.32
N ASP A 78 -5.65 21.99 22.06
CA ASP A 78 -6.60 21.84 20.96
C ASP A 78 -7.00 20.38 20.86
N GLN A 79 -8.06 20.02 21.57
CA GLN A 79 -8.86 18.87 21.24
C GLN A 79 -9.48 19.18 19.87
N MET A 80 -8.92 18.60 18.80
CA MET A 80 -9.58 18.53 17.51
C MET A 80 -10.86 17.70 17.68
N THR A 81 -11.91 18.36 18.13
CA THR A 81 -13.27 17.88 17.91
C THR A 81 -13.52 18.03 16.42
N THR A 82 -13.42 16.93 15.68
CA THR A 82 -13.99 16.81 14.35
C THR A 82 -15.50 17.00 14.47
N THR A 83 -15.98 18.24 14.33
CA THR A 83 -17.38 18.53 14.10
C THR A 83 -17.70 18.02 12.69
N SER A 84 -18.16 16.77 12.59
CA SER A 84 -18.80 16.24 11.39
C SER A 84 -20.10 17.02 11.17
N SER A 85 -20.08 17.96 10.26
CA SER A 85 -21.30 18.65 9.82
C SER A 85 -22.20 17.64 9.09
N GLY A 86 -23.23 17.12 9.76
CA GLY A 86 -24.37 16.47 9.11
C GLY A 86 -24.18 15.05 8.55
N ALA A 87 -23.01 14.44 8.69
CA ALA A 87 -22.78 13.06 8.25
C ALA A 87 -23.57 12.09 9.13
N LEU A 88 -24.29 11.14 8.50
CA LEU A 88 -24.88 10.03 9.22
C LEU A 88 -23.81 9.25 9.98
N PRO A 89 -24.07 8.86 11.24
CA PRO A 89 -23.16 7.97 11.97
C PRO A 89 -22.88 6.73 11.12
N ILE A 90 -21.64 6.24 11.19
CA ILE A 90 -21.20 5.08 10.39
C ILE A 90 -22.15 3.89 10.50
N GLU A 91 -22.72 3.68 11.68
CA GLU A 91 -23.66 2.57 11.93
C GLU A 91 -24.99 2.72 11.18
N ASP A 92 -25.51 3.93 11.06
CA ASP A 92 -26.74 4.19 10.32
C ASP A 92 -26.50 4.12 8.82
N TRP A 93 -25.33 4.59 8.36
CA TRP A 93 -24.92 4.47 6.98
C TRP A 93 -24.72 3.01 6.56
N LEU A 94 -24.08 2.18 7.38
CA LEU A 94 -23.88 0.75 7.12
C LEU A 94 -25.21 -0.03 7.10
N LYS A 95 -26.23 0.38 7.85
CA LYS A 95 -27.58 -0.24 7.80
C LYS A 95 -28.32 0.05 6.50
N ALA A 96 -28.03 1.19 5.87
CA ALA A 96 -28.64 1.61 4.61
C ALA A 96 -28.04 0.91 3.39
N GLU A 97 -26.86 0.29 3.52
CA GLU A 97 -26.22 -0.43 2.42
C GLU A 97 -26.93 -1.75 2.11
N PRO A 98 -27.21 -2.03 0.82
CA PRO A 98 -27.75 -3.32 0.42
C PRO A 98 -26.74 -4.44 0.74
N ALA A 99 -27.24 -5.59 1.21
CA ALA A 99 -26.42 -6.75 1.45
C ALA A 99 -25.68 -7.15 0.17
N HIS A 100 -24.37 -7.15 0.20
CA HIS A 100 -23.56 -7.60 -0.92
C HIS A 100 -23.70 -9.12 -1.10
N GLN A 101 -24.00 -9.54 -2.31
CA GLN A 101 -23.98 -10.94 -2.67
C GLN A 101 -22.55 -11.47 -2.57
N ARG A 102 -22.32 -12.51 -1.75
CA ARG A 102 -20.97 -13.09 -1.62
C ARG A 102 -20.57 -13.73 -2.94
N ARG A 103 -19.46 -13.26 -3.46
CA ARG A 103 -18.81 -13.86 -4.63
C ARG A 103 -17.92 -15.00 -4.19
N GLU A 104 -18.09 -16.19 -4.78
CA GLU A 104 -17.28 -17.38 -4.48
C GLU A 104 -16.22 -17.63 -5.54
N ALA A 105 -16.43 -17.14 -6.76
CA ALA A 105 -15.48 -17.29 -7.88
C ALA A 105 -15.59 -16.11 -8.84
N LEU A 106 -14.54 -15.91 -9.65
CA LEU A 106 -14.60 -15.01 -10.79
C LEU A 106 -15.52 -15.57 -11.88
N PRO A 107 -16.13 -14.73 -12.72
CA PRO A 107 -16.87 -15.18 -13.90
C PRO A 107 -15.98 -16.10 -14.76
N PRO A 108 -16.54 -17.12 -15.41
CA PRO A 108 -15.76 -17.99 -16.29
C PRO A 108 -15.15 -17.16 -17.43
N PRO A 109 -13.86 -17.41 -17.80
CA PRO A 109 -13.22 -16.66 -18.86
C PRO A 109 -13.93 -16.92 -20.20
N GLN A 110 -14.19 -15.86 -20.97
CA GLN A 110 -14.79 -15.95 -22.29
C GLN A 110 -13.79 -16.28 -23.39
N GLN A 111 -12.51 -16.08 -23.13
CA GLN A 111 -11.42 -16.43 -24.03
C GLN A 111 -10.42 -17.36 -23.33
N PRO A 112 -9.72 -18.25 -24.08
CA PRO A 112 -8.65 -19.03 -23.50
C PRO A 112 -7.58 -18.14 -22.87
N ALA A 113 -6.99 -18.61 -21.76
CA ALA A 113 -5.85 -17.90 -21.18
C ALA A 113 -4.68 -17.86 -22.18
N PRO A 114 -3.92 -16.77 -22.27
CA PRO A 114 -2.76 -16.65 -23.13
C PRO A 114 -1.71 -17.73 -22.77
N THR A 115 -1.20 -18.46 -23.79
CA THR A 115 -0.32 -19.61 -23.56
C THR A 115 1.17 -19.26 -23.50
N ALA A 116 1.58 -18.09 -23.97
CA ALA A 116 2.98 -17.67 -23.90
C ALA A 116 3.10 -16.15 -23.86
N ILE A 117 3.85 -15.66 -22.87
CA ILE A 117 4.10 -14.23 -22.70
C ILE A 117 5.60 -14.01 -22.66
N ASN A 118 6.10 -13.09 -23.50
CA ASN A 118 7.51 -12.73 -23.50
C ASN A 118 7.81 -11.72 -22.38
N MET A 119 8.11 -12.23 -21.18
CA MET A 119 8.53 -11.42 -20.03
C MET A 119 9.73 -10.52 -20.32
N TRP A 120 10.61 -10.93 -21.25
CA TRP A 120 11.82 -10.17 -21.55
C TRP A 120 11.56 -8.82 -22.20
N SER A 121 10.52 -8.71 -23.06
CA SER A 121 10.14 -7.41 -23.63
C SER A 121 9.63 -6.45 -22.57
N LEU A 122 8.83 -6.95 -21.63
CA LEU A 122 8.33 -6.17 -20.50
C LEU A 122 9.47 -5.64 -19.61
N ILE A 123 10.45 -6.50 -19.31
CA ILE A 123 11.62 -6.12 -18.51
C ILE A 123 12.47 -5.06 -19.19
N LYS A 124 12.66 -5.15 -20.52
CA LYS A 124 13.37 -4.11 -21.27
C LYS A 124 12.71 -2.75 -21.16
N ASP A 125 11.40 -2.71 -21.25
CA ASP A 125 10.63 -1.45 -21.13
C ASP A 125 10.71 -0.89 -19.70
N MET A 126 10.72 -1.77 -18.70
CA MET A 126 10.91 -1.39 -17.28
C MET A 126 12.29 -0.78 -17.02
N VAL A 127 13.35 -1.40 -17.53
CA VAL A 127 14.73 -0.92 -17.36
C VAL A 127 14.92 0.45 -18.02
N GLY A 128 14.25 0.71 -19.14
CA GLY A 128 14.33 1.99 -19.85
C GLY A 128 13.58 3.15 -19.19
N LYS A 129 12.54 2.88 -18.40
CA LYS A 129 11.63 3.90 -17.81
C LYS A 129 11.81 4.14 -16.30
N GLY A 130 12.62 3.33 -15.63
CA GLY A 130 13.03 3.53 -14.23
C GLY A 130 11.97 3.20 -13.17
N GLU A 131 10.68 3.24 -13.47
CA GLU A 131 9.59 2.94 -12.52
C GLU A 131 8.56 1.98 -13.12
N LEU A 132 8.26 0.91 -12.38
CA LEU A 132 7.25 -0.10 -12.78
C LEU A 132 5.84 0.49 -12.89
N SER A 133 5.52 1.49 -12.07
CA SER A 133 4.24 2.21 -12.06
C SER A 133 3.98 3.03 -13.33
N ARG A 134 5.04 3.30 -14.12
CA ARG A 134 4.97 4.09 -15.37
C ARG A 134 5.05 3.24 -16.63
N VAL A 135 5.20 1.91 -16.48
CA VAL A 135 5.28 1.00 -17.63
C VAL A 135 3.90 0.44 -17.92
N ALA A 136 3.42 0.65 -19.14
CA ALA A 136 2.22 0.00 -19.64
C ALA A 136 2.44 -1.53 -19.61
N THR A 137 1.78 -2.19 -18.66
CA THR A 137 1.92 -3.63 -18.45
C THR A 137 0.87 -4.36 -19.29
N PRO A 138 1.24 -5.32 -20.17
CA PRO A 138 0.26 -6.09 -20.92
C PRO A 138 -0.76 -6.75 -19.98
N VAL A 139 -2.03 -6.74 -20.36
CA VAL A 139 -3.15 -7.21 -19.51
C VAL A 139 -3.01 -8.65 -19.04
N GLN A 140 -2.23 -9.46 -19.73
CA GLN A 140 -1.95 -10.86 -19.37
C GLN A 140 -1.14 -11.00 -18.07
N PHE A 141 -0.44 -9.94 -17.65
CA PHE A 141 0.30 -9.89 -16.39
C PHE A 141 -0.46 -9.19 -15.28
N LEU A 142 -1.67 -8.71 -15.59
CA LEU A 142 -2.50 -7.98 -14.66
C LEU A 142 -3.54 -8.92 -14.04
N GLU A 143 -3.96 -8.60 -12.84
CA GLU A 143 -5.15 -9.14 -12.19
C GLU A 143 -6.30 -8.13 -12.28
N PRO A 144 -7.57 -8.56 -12.22
CA PRO A 144 -8.71 -7.67 -12.43
C PRO A 144 -9.03 -6.80 -11.19
N LEU A 145 -8.01 -6.12 -10.68
CA LEU A 145 -8.07 -5.18 -9.58
C LEU A 145 -7.12 -4.01 -9.87
N SER A 146 -7.43 -2.83 -9.35
CA SER A 146 -6.48 -1.70 -9.36
C SER A 146 -5.67 -1.61 -8.09
N GLU A 147 -4.63 -0.77 -8.11
CA GLU A 147 -3.83 -0.44 -6.93
C GLU A 147 -4.69 0.05 -5.76
N LEU A 148 -5.78 0.79 -6.03
CA LEU A 148 -6.67 1.30 -4.99
C LEU A 148 -7.47 0.19 -4.31
N GLN A 149 -7.94 -0.79 -5.08
CA GLN A 149 -8.60 -1.99 -4.54
C GLN A 149 -7.60 -2.85 -3.75
N GLN A 150 -6.35 -2.96 -4.23
CA GLN A 150 -5.31 -3.68 -3.50
C GLN A 150 -5.03 -3.07 -2.11
N ARG A 151 -5.16 -1.73 -1.94
CA ARG A 151 -5.06 -1.11 -0.61
C ARG A 151 -6.22 -1.50 0.30
N CYS A 152 -7.40 -1.82 -0.25
CA CYS A 152 -8.52 -2.33 0.51
C CYS A 152 -8.35 -3.79 0.96
N GLU A 153 -7.42 -4.53 0.37
CA GLU A 153 -7.10 -5.90 0.82
C GLU A 153 -6.57 -5.91 2.25
N ASP A 154 -5.86 -4.87 2.68
CA ASP A 154 -5.37 -4.73 4.05
C ASP A 154 -6.51 -4.82 5.08
N MET A 155 -7.77 -4.54 4.68
CA MET A 155 -8.97 -4.63 5.52
C MET A 155 -9.54 -6.04 5.66
N GLU A 156 -8.95 -7.06 5.05
CA GLU A 156 -9.42 -8.45 5.18
C GLU A 156 -9.53 -8.90 6.64
N PHE A 157 -8.62 -8.40 7.48
CA PHE A 157 -8.55 -8.73 8.92
C PHE A 157 -8.88 -7.53 9.81
N SER A 158 -9.80 -6.67 9.37
CA SER A 158 -10.24 -5.48 10.14
C SER A 158 -10.84 -5.80 11.51
N GLU A 159 -11.31 -7.04 11.73
CA GLU A 159 -11.75 -7.51 13.05
C GLU A 159 -10.65 -7.46 14.12
N LEU A 160 -9.36 -7.46 13.73
CA LEU A 160 -8.25 -7.23 14.66
C LEU A 160 -8.26 -5.79 15.20
N LEU A 161 -8.69 -4.82 14.38
CA LEU A 161 -8.85 -3.43 14.80
C LEU A 161 -10.08 -3.27 15.71
N ASP A 162 -11.18 -4.00 15.44
CA ASP A 162 -12.35 -4.02 16.32
C ASP A 162 -11.98 -4.59 17.72
N GLN A 163 -11.21 -5.69 17.73
CA GLN A 163 -10.68 -6.26 18.98
C GLN A 163 -9.74 -5.27 19.68
N ALA A 164 -8.87 -4.59 18.92
CA ALA A 164 -7.96 -3.58 19.47
C ALA A 164 -8.72 -2.38 20.06
N ALA A 165 -9.86 -1.97 19.47
CA ALA A 165 -10.71 -0.92 20.00
C ALA A 165 -11.38 -1.29 21.32
N ALA A 166 -11.64 -2.61 21.52
CA ALA A 166 -12.32 -3.13 22.71
C ALA A 166 -11.40 -3.34 23.92
N VAL A 167 -10.07 -3.35 23.73
CA VAL A 167 -9.12 -3.54 24.84
C VAL A 167 -8.62 -2.21 25.40
N GLU A 168 -8.02 -2.29 26.59
CA GLU A 168 -7.51 -1.11 27.31
C GLU A 168 -6.56 -0.27 26.47
N ARG A 169 -6.73 1.05 26.54
CA ARG A 169 -5.90 2.05 25.90
C ARG A 169 -4.43 1.90 26.29
N CYS A 170 -3.51 2.13 25.37
CA CYS A 170 -2.07 2.08 25.59
C CYS A 170 -1.54 0.72 26.09
N SER A 171 -2.34 -0.35 26.00
CA SER A 171 -1.97 -1.67 26.50
C SER A 171 -1.04 -2.41 25.52
N LEU A 172 -0.28 -3.38 26.07
CA LEU A 172 0.49 -4.32 25.26
C LEU A 172 -0.43 -5.11 24.32
N GLU A 173 -1.61 -5.50 24.82
CA GLU A 173 -2.62 -6.24 24.06
C GLU A 173 -3.03 -5.51 22.79
N ARG A 174 -3.35 -4.21 22.90
CA ARG A 174 -3.72 -3.38 21.73
C ARG A 174 -2.57 -3.30 20.73
N LEU A 175 -1.33 -3.10 21.21
CA LEU A 175 -0.15 -3.08 20.32
C LEU A 175 0.00 -4.41 19.56
N LEU A 176 -0.19 -5.55 20.23
CA LEU A 176 -0.08 -6.88 19.61
C LEU A 176 -1.14 -7.10 18.52
N LEU A 177 -2.39 -6.69 18.77
CA LEU A 177 -3.49 -6.78 17.81
C LEU A 177 -3.25 -5.89 16.59
N VAL A 178 -2.83 -4.62 16.78
CA VAL A 178 -2.49 -3.72 15.67
C VAL A 178 -1.27 -4.24 14.91
N THR A 179 -0.29 -4.87 15.59
CA THR A 179 0.86 -5.49 14.93
C THR A 179 0.43 -6.69 14.08
N ALA A 180 -0.50 -7.50 14.58
CA ALA A 180 -1.06 -8.62 13.81
C ALA A 180 -1.79 -8.14 12.55
N PHE A 181 -2.60 -7.09 12.66
CA PHE A 181 -3.23 -6.42 11.51
C PHE A 181 -2.18 -5.93 10.51
N ALA A 182 -1.12 -5.27 10.97
CA ALA A 182 -0.05 -4.77 10.10
C ALA A 182 0.73 -5.90 9.39
N VAL A 183 0.91 -7.06 10.03
CA VAL A 183 1.56 -8.25 9.42
C VAL A 183 0.63 -8.95 8.45
N SER A 184 -0.68 -8.98 8.71
CA SER A 184 -1.66 -9.66 7.84
C SER A 184 -1.71 -9.10 6.42
N ALA A 185 -1.37 -7.82 6.24
CA ALA A 185 -1.30 -7.14 4.95
C ALA A 185 -0.28 -7.74 3.96
N TYR A 186 0.59 -8.67 4.40
CA TYR A 186 1.57 -9.35 3.55
C TYR A 186 1.12 -10.74 3.08
N SER A 187 -0.09 -11.18 3.43
CA SER A 187 -0.54 -12.57 3.21
C SER A 187 -0.80 -12.94 1.74
N GLY A 188 -0.95 -11.97 0.84
CA GLY A 188 -1.30 -12.17 -0.58
C GLY A 188 -0.20 -12.75 -1.49
N VAL A 189 0.84 -13.38 -0.93
CA VAL A 189 2.08 -13.80 -1.63
C VAL A 189 1.92 -14.79 -2.78
N LYS A 190 0.83 -15.54 -2.83
CA LYS A 190 0.60 -16.53 -3.88
C LYS A 190 0.19 -15.91 -5.21
N ARG A 191 -0.16 -14.64 -5.21
CA ARG A 191 -0.55 -13.90 -6.40
C ARG A 191 0.71 -13.37 -7.08
N THR A 192 0.86 -13.64 -8.36
CA THR A 192 2.02 -13.24 -9.18
C THR A 192 1.67 -12.23 -10.26
N CYS A 193 0.38 -11.92 -10.42
CA CYS A 193 -0.08 -10.85 -11.30
C CYS A 193 -0.04 -9.51 -10.58
N LYS A 194 0.15 -8.44 -11.34
CA LYS A 194 0.17 -7.07 -10.85
C LYS A 194 -1.25 -6.48 -10.93
N PRO A 195 -1.71 -5.66 -9.98
CA PRO A 195 -2.91 -4.86 -10.16
C PRO A 195 -2.73 -3.83 -11.29
N PHE A 196 -3.82 -3.35 -11.86
CA PHE A 196 -3.80 -2.20 -12.76
C PHE A 196 -3.26 -0.97 -12.04
N ASN A 197 -2.46 -0.18 -12.73
CA ASN A 197 -2.11 1.15 -12.25
C ASN A 197 -3.38 2.00 -12.13
N ALA A 198 -3.58 2.62 -10.98
CA ALA A 198 -4.65 3.60 -10.85
C ALA A 198 -4.37 4.83 -11.71
N LEU A 199 -5.41 5.41 -12.28
CA LEU A 199 -5.31 6.65 -13.06
C LEU A 199 -5.40 7.86 -12.13
N LEU A 200 -4.81 8.98 -12.51
CA LEU A 200 -4.86 10.20 -11.69
C LEU A 200 -6.30 10.66 -11.46
N GLY A 201 -6.72 10.74 -10.19
CA GLY A 201 -8.08 11.05 -9.79
C GLY A 201 -9.04 9.84 -9.86
N GLU A 202 -8.53 8.63 -10.13
CA GLU A 202 -9.29 7.39 -9.94
C GLU A 202 -9.61 7.21 -8.46
N THR A 203 -10.79 6.67 -8.17
CA THR A 203 -11.29 6.44 -6.82
C THR A 203 -11.72 5.00 -6.65
N TYR A 204 -11.76 4.55 -5.40
CA TYR A 204 -12.40 3.31 -5.01
C TYR A 204 -13.03 3.46 -3.63
N GLU A 205 -14.26 2.99 -3.48
CA GLU A 205 -14.96 2.95 -2.21
C GLU A 205 -15.43 1.54 -1.89
N LEU A 206 -15.58 1.23 -0.62
CA LEU A 206 -16.24 0.01 -0.16
C LEU A 206 -16.97 0.26 1.16
N ALA A 207 -18.24 0.00 1.16
CA ALA A 207 -18.99 -0.17 2.39
C ALA A 207 -19.09 -1.65 2.75
N CYS A 208 -18.77 -2.01 3.97
CA CYS A 208 -18.74 -3.39 4.44
C CYS A 208 -19.53 -3.54 5.76
N PRO A 209 -20.86 -3.60 5.71
CA PRO A 209 -21.71 -3.68 6.91
C PRO A 209 -21.38 -4.89 7.79
N GLU A 210 -21.07 -6.02 7.19
CA GLU A 210 -20.76 -7.25 7.91
C GLU A 210 -19.46 -7.20 8.70
N LYS A 211 -18.48 -6.36 8.27
CA LYS A 211 -17.26 -6.07 9.02
C LYS A 211 -17.32 -4.75 9.78
N GLY A 212 -18.37 -3.96 9.58
CA GLY A 212 -18.62 -2.73 10.32
C GLY A 212 -17.68 -1.58 9.95
N PHE A 213 -17.22 -1.47 8.71
CA PHE A 213 -16.40 -0.36 8.25
C PHE A 213 -16.80 0.14 6.86
N ARG A 214 -16.34 1.33 6.54
CA ARG A 214 -16.35 1.92 5.19
C ARG A 214 -14.96 2.38 4.81
N PHE A 215 -14.67 2.37 3.51
CA PHE A 215 -13.34 2.61 2.94
C PHE A 215 -13.44 3.51 1.72
N ILE A 216 -12.54 4.48 1.58
CA ILE A 216 -12.37 5.31 0.38
C ILE A 216 -10.89 5.47 0.08
N SER A 217 -10.56 5.43 -1.20
CA SER A 217 -9.21 5.72 -1.71
C SER A 217 -9.25 6.54 -2.98
N GLU A 218 -8.20 7.32 -3.22
CA GLU A 218 -8.03 8.14 -4.42
C GLU A 218 -6.54 8.18 -4.80
N LYS A 219 -6.25 8.11 -6.11
CA LYS A 219 -4.93 8.48 -6.61
C LYS A 219 -4.82 9.99 -6.70
N VAL A 220 -4.20 10.57 -5.69
CA VAL A 220 -4.17 12.04 -5.48
C VAL A 220 -3.06 12.74 -6.26
N GLN A 221 -1.99 12.02 -6.63
CA GLN A 221 -0.85 12.57 -7.35
C GLN A 221 -0.24 11.52 -8.30
N HIS A 222 0.31 11.98 -9.45
CA HIS A 222 1.07 11.15 -10.39
C HIS A 222 2.49 11.65 -10.59
N GLU A 223 2.66 12.97 -10.63
CA GLU A 223 3.95 13.65 -10.79
C GLU A 223 4.18 14.62 -9.60
N PRO A 224 5.41 14.80 -9.08
CA PRO A 224 6.66 14.14 -9.50
C PRO A 224 6.73 12.67 -9.08
N THR A 225 5.91 12.22 -8.13
CA THR A 225 5.80 10.86 -7.63
C THR A 225 4.34 10.43 -7.56
N THR A 226 4.10 9.13 -7.67
CA THR A 226 2.75 8.57 -7.55
C THR A 226 2.36 8.45 -6.08
N ILE A 227 1.25 9.09 -5.69
CA ILE A 227 0.70 9.01 -4.33
C ILE A 227 -0.75 8.51 -4.38
N ASN A 228 -1.02 7.47 -3.62
CA ASN A 228 -2.37 7.00 -3.32
C ASN A 228 -2.69 7.35 -1.86
N ARG A 229 -3.93 7.76 -1.63
CA ARG A 229 -4.44 8.11 -0.31
C ARG A 229 -5.64 7.23 0.03
N VAL A 230 -5.69 6.78 1.28
CA VAL A 230 -6.71 5.86 1.80
C VAL A 230 -7.23 6.36 3.13
N LEU A 231 -8.53 6.21 3.33
CA LEU A 231 -9.20 6.33 4.62
C LEU A 231 -10.16 5.14 4.78
N ALA A 232 -10.08 4.43 5.89
CA ALA A 232 -11.11 3.51 6.33
C ALA A 232 -11.59 3.89 7.73
N GLU A 233 -12.88 3.81 7.95
CA GLU A 233 -13.53 4.16 9.23
C GLU A 233 -14.32 2.95 9.72
N GLY A 234 -14.02 2.47 10.91
CA GLY A 234 -14.68 1.37 11.57
C GLY A 234 -15.27 1.74 12.92
N ARG A 235 -15.73 0.74 13.67
CA ARG A 235 -16.32 0.93 14.99
C ARG A 235 -15.24 1.27 16.01
N GLY A 236 -15.05 2.56 16.27
CA GLY A 236 -14.08 3.04 17.25
C GLY A 236 -12.65 3.12 16.75
N TRP A 237 -12.41 3.02 15.46
CA TRP A 237 -11.10 3.20 14.86
C TRP A 237 -11.16 3.87 13.47
N THR A 238 -10.08 4.51 13.12
CA THR A 238 -9.84 5.06 11.77
C THR A 238 -8.48 4.57 11.30
N PHE A 239 -8.42 4.02 10.07
CA PHE A 239 -7.19 3.62 9.41
C PHE A 239 -6.90 4.56 8.26
N GLU A 240 -5.67 5.03 8.18
CA GLU A 240 -5.19 5.89 7.12
C GLU A 240 -3.90 5.34 6.50
N LEU A 241 -3.79 5.49 5.18
CA LEU A 241 -2.58 5.15 4.43
C LEU A 241 -2.29 6.23 3.39
N GLU A 242 -1.03 6.63 3.30
CA GLU A 242 -0.48 7.39 2.18
C GLU A 242 0.78 6.69 1.72
N ASP A 243 0.84 6.32 0.45
CA ASP A 243 1.99 5.59 -0.08
C ASP A 243 2.55 6.18 -1.37
N GLU A 244 3.87 6.12 -1.44
CA GLU A 244 4.68 6.33 -2.62
C GLU A 244 5.50 5.06 -2.88
N LEU A 245 5.48 4.54 -4.11
CA LEU A 245 6.16 3.31 -4.45
C LEU A 245 7.40 3.59 -5.30
N HIS A 246 8.57 3.25 -4.76
CA HIS A 246 9.82 3.24 -5.51
C HIS A 246 10.13 1.84 -6.03
N THR A 247 10.47 1.77 -7.31
CA THR A 247 10.77 0.50 -7.98
C THR A 247 12.21 0.49 -8.46
N ARG A 248 12.94 -0.59 -8.16
CA ARG A 248 14.32 -0.79 -8.60
C ARG A 248 14.50 -2.16 -9.23
N PHE A 249 15.08 -2.21 -10.41
CA PHE A 249 15.52 -3.47 -11.04
C PHE A 249 16.96 -3.80 -10.66
N THR A 250 17.21 -5.03 -10.20
CA THR A 250 18.52 -5.50 -9.72
C THR A 250 19.18 -6.53 -10.64
N GLY A 251 18.72 -6.65 -11.89
CA GLY A 251 19.20 -7.62 -12.87
C GLY A 251 18.41 -8.93 -12.89
N THR A 252 18.03 -9.49 -11.75
CA THR A 252 17.25 -10.73 -11.65
C THR A 252 15.96 -10.57 -10.85
N ALA A 253 15.81 -9.47 -10.14
CA ALA A 253 14.65 -9.17 -9.32
C ALA A 253 14.19 -7.72 -9.52
N VAL A 254 12.91 -7.47 -9.22
CA VAL A 254 12.33 -6.14 -9.07
C VAL A 254 12.07 -5.91 -7.60
N GLU A 255 12.70 -4.89 -7.03
CA GLU A 255 12.51 -4.46 -5.66
C GLU A 255 11.50 -3.31 -5.60
N LEU A 256 10.50 -3.48 -4.75
CA LEU A 256 9.48 -2.48 -4.45
C LEU A 256 9.77 -1.95 -3.04
N ALA A 257 10.26 -0.71 -2.97
CA ALA A 257 10.56 -0.03 -1.72
C ALA A 257 9.47 1.02 -1.45
N PRO A 258 8.44 0.69 -0.67
CA PRO A 258 7.38 1.64 -0.37
C PRO A 258 7.87 2.68 0.66
N ILE A 259 7.71 3.96 0.34
CA ILE A 259 7.69 5.03 1.34
C ILE A 259 6.24 5.18 1.73
N VAL A 260 5.88 4.75 2.92
CA VAL A 260 4.48 4.68 3.33
C VAL A 260 4.33 5.08 4.79
N LEU A 261 3.29 5.85 5.05
CA LEU A 261 2.80 6.12 6.39
C LEU A 261 1.44 5.44 6.55
N LEU A 262 1.39 4.50 7.48
CA LEU A 262 0.15 3.89 7.92
C LEU A 262 -0.13 4.33 9.35
N GLN A 263 -1.38 4.62 9.62
CA GLN A 263 -1.85 5.03 10.94
C GLN A 263 -3.19 4.38 11.27
N VAL A 264 -3.32 3.92 12.50
CA VAL A 264 -4.62 3.64 13.12
C VAL A 264 -4.79 4.58 14.29
N ALA A 265 -5.90 5.29 14.33
CA ALA A 265 -6.32 6.11 15.45
C ALA A 265 -7.60 5.53 16.05
N PHE A 266 -7.64 5.37 17.37
CA PHE A 266 -8.80 4.90 18.12
C PHE A 266 -9.60 6.08 18.70
N SER A 267 -10.90 5.88 18.89
CA SER A 267 -11.81 6.91 19.40
C SER A 267 -11.46 7.42 20.83
N ASP A 268 -10.68 6.62 21.57
CA ASP A 268 -10.15 6.99 22.89
C ASP A 268 -8.85 7.81 22.82
N GLY A 269 -8.43 8.21 21.62
CA GLY A 269 -7.24 9.03 21.34
C GLY A 269 -5.92 8.26 21.28
N ASP A 270 -5.93 6.93 21.35
CA ASP A 270 -4.70 6.13 21.14
C ASP A 270 -4.38 6.03 19.65
N THR A 271 -3.10 6.09 19.29
CA THR A 271 -2.67 6.14 17.89
C THR A 271 -1.45 5.25 17.66
N TYR A 272 -1.46 4.53 16.55
CA TYR A 272 -0.36 3.65 16.13
C TYR A 272 0.09 4.03 14.72
N ARG A 273 1.42 4.07 14.50
CA ARG A 273 2.04 4.42 13.21
C ARG A 273 3.10 3.40 12.81
N TRP A 274 3.16 3.06 11.52
CA TRP A 274 4.18 2.16 10.98
C TRP A 274 4.44 2.39 9.48
N GLY A 275 5.50 1.76 8.98
CA GLY A 275 5.82 1.65 7.56
C GLY A 275 5.63 0.23 7.03
N LYS A 276 5.98 -0.03 5.77
CA LYS A 276 5.96 -1.38 5.17
C LYS A 276 7.39 -1.91 4.93
N ALA A 277 7.54 -3.23 4.97
CA ALA A 277 8.77 -3.91 4.56
C ALA A 277 8.92 -3.87 3.04
N MET A 278 10.17 -3.98 2.56
CA MET A 278 10.46 -4.09 1.14
C MET A 278 9.92 -5.39 0.57
N THR A 279 9.34 -5.32 -0.63
CA THR A 279 8.92 -6.49 -1.41
C THR A 279 9.88 -6.71 -2.56
N SER A 280 10.31 -7.95 -2.77
CA SER A 280 11.15 -8.36 -3.90
C SER A 280 10.39 -9.36 -4.76
N ILE A 281 10.28 -9.08 -6.05
CA ILE A 281 9.76 -10.00 -7.06
C ILE A 281 10.98 -10.65 -7.70
N ASN A 282 11.23 -11.89 -7.35
CA ASN A 282 12.45 -12.62 -7.74
C ASN A 282 12.21 -13.48 -8.98
N ASN A 283 13.30 -13.84 -9.67
CA ASN A 283 13.31 -14.69 -10.85
C ASN A 283 12.51 -14.14 -12.04
N VAL A 284 12.50 -12.81 -12.20
CA VAL A 284 11.73 -12.15 -13.27
C VAL A 284 12.27 -12.43 -14.68
N ILE A 285 13.51 -12.91 -14.80
CA ILE A 285 14.14 -13.26 -16.09
C ILE A 285 14.14 -14.77 -16.32
N VAL A 286 14.57 -15.54 -15.33
CA VAL A 286 14.74 -17.00 -15.42
C VAL A 286 14.28 -17.65 -14.13
N GLY A 287 13.47 -18.70 -14.24
CA GLY A 287 12.97 -19.49 -13.12
C GLY A 287 11.50 -19.18 -12.80
N ARG A 288 11.04 -19.65 -11.64
CA ARG A 288 9.69 -19.43 -11.17
C ARG A 288 9.62 -18.09 -10.43
N ILE A 289 8.80 -17.15 -10.92
CA ILE A 289 8.55 -15.88 -10.25
C ILE A 289 7.97 -16.16 -8.86
N HIS A 290 8.50 -15.46 -7.85
CA HIS A 290 7.97 -15.49 -6.49
C HIS A 290 8.18 -14.16 -5.79
N LEU A 291 7.27 -13.83 -4.89
CA LEU A 291 7.36 -12.65 -4.04
C LEU A 291 8.01 -13.01 -2.71
N GLU A 292 8.78 -12.07 -2.19
CA GLU A 292 9.40 -12.16 -0.88
C GLU A 292 9.38 -10.79 -0.20
N HIS A 293 9.04 -10.79 1.09
CA HIS A 293 9.14 -9.59 1.91
C HIS A 293 10.40 -9.68 2.77
N LYS A 294 11.16 -8.58 2.83
CA LYS A 294 12.43 -8.53 3.56
C LYS A 294 12.65 -7.18 4.25
N GLY A 295 13.49 -7.19 5.28
CA GLY A 295 13.81 -5.98 6.03
C GLY A 295 13.10 -5.90 7.36
N SER A 296 13.07 -4.72 7.94
CA SER A 296 12.48 -4.49 9.25
C SER A 296 11.64 -3.23 9.25
N TRP A 297 10.60 -3.21 10.07
CA TRP A 297 9.83 -2.01 10.34
C TRP A 297 9.46 -1.94 11.83
N ARG A 298 9.03 -0.76 12.26
CA ARG A 298 8.66 -0.48 13.63
C ARG A 298 7.22 0.04 13.67
N LEU A 299 6.39 -0.58 14.48
CA LEU A 299 5.05 -0.10 14.77
C LEU A 299 5.09 0.58 16.14
N ARG A 300 4.80 1.87 16.14
CA ARG A 300 4.90 2.72 17.33
C ARG A 300 3.51 3.09 17.83
N GLY A 301 3.22 2.75 19.10
CA GLY A 301 2.12 3.34 19.86
C GLY A 301 2.54 4.75 20.35
N VAL A 302 1.89 5.77 19.79
CA VAL A 302 2.30 7.17 20.01
C VAL A 302 2.17 7.58 21.47
N GLN A 303 1.05 7.21 22.10
CA GLN A 303 0.76 7.57 23.50
C GLN A 303 1.40 6.61 24.49
N SER A 304 1.46 5.31 24.17
CA SER A 304 2.01 4.27 25.07
C SER A 304 3.53 4.26 25.12
N GLY A 305 4.20 4.77 24.06
CA GLY A 305 5.65 4.61 23.88
C GLY A 305 6.10 3.18 23.58
N LEU A 306 5.17 2.22 23.48
CA LEU A 306 5.46 0.85 23.11
C LEU A 306 5.77 0.77 21.60
N ILE A 307 6.76 -0.05 21.24
CA ILE A 307 7.18 -0.23 19.86
C ILE A 307 7.30 -1.73 19.54
N ALA A 308 6.56 -2.22 18.57
CA ALA A 308 6.79 -3.53 17.99
C ALA A 308 7.85 -3.42 16.90
N CYS A 309 9.01 -4.05 17.09
CA CYS A 309 10.12 -4.12 16.14
C CYS A 309 10.02 -5.44 15.38
N MET A 310 9.60 -5.40 14.12
CA MET A 310 9.36 -6.57 13.29
C MET A 310 10.48 -6.75 12.26
N LYS A 311 10.88 -8.00 12.01
CA LYS A 311 11.87 -8.39 11.01
C LYS A 311 11.30 -9.47 10.10
N PHE A 312 11.35 -9.21 8.80
CA PHE A 312 11.02 -10.14 7.72
C PHE A 312 12.31 -10.77 7.24
N HIS A 313 12.42 -12.09 7.38
CA HIS A 313 13.65 -12.81 7.07
C HIS A 313 13.69 -13.18 5.59
N ALA A 314 14.70 -12.63 4.89
CA ALA A 314 14.92 -13.00 3.50
C ALA A 314 15.31 -14.49 3.39
N ALA A 315 14.73 -15.19 2.42
CA ALA A 315 15.17 -16.52 2.07
C ALA A 315 16.56 -16.45 1.42
N THR A 316 17.42 -17.38 1.78
CA THR A 316 18.70 -17.60 1.12
C THR A 316 18.63 -18.87 0.28
N MET A 317 19.53 -19.05 -0.70
CA MET A 317 19.59 -20.27 -1.52
C MET A 317 19.74 -21.55 -0.69
N LEU A 318 20.26 -21.44 0.53
CA LEU A 318 20.43 -22.55 1.49
C LEU A 318 19.28 -22.64 2.51
N SER A 319 18.29 -21.77 2.43
CA SER A 319 17.16 -21.80 3.36
C SER A 319 16.31 -23.05 3.13
N SER A 320 16.05 -23.80 4.20
CA SER A 320 15.08 -24.90 4.16
C SER A 320 13.67 -24.32 3.91
N LYS A 321 12.78 -25.13 3.30
CA LYS A 321 11.38 -24.73 3.09
C LYS A 321 10.67 -24.30 4.38
N SER A 322 11.11 -24.81 5.52
CA SER A 322 10.57 -24.44 6.83
C SER A 322 10.92 -23.02 7.26
N LYS A 323 11.98 -22.42 6.72
CA LYS A 323 12.44 -21.05 7.02
C LYS A 323 11.95 -20.00 6.02
N LEU A 324 11.19 -20.41 4.99
CA LEU A 324 10.59 -19.45 4.07
C LEU A 324 9.50 -18.65 4.77
N HIS A 325 9.39 -17.37 4.42
CA HIS A 325 8.33 -16.44 4.86
C HIS A 325 8.33 -16.17 6.38
N GLU A 326 9.45 -16.42 7.05
CA GLU A 326 9.56 -16.23 8.49
C GLU A 326 9.51 -14.74 8.86
N VAL A 327 8.76 -14.44 9.92
CA VAL A 327 8.70 -13.13 10.56
C VAL A 327 8.92 -13.28 12.06
N SER A 328 9.72 -12.39 12.62
CA SER A 328 9.96 -12.34 14.07
C SER A 328 9.96 -10.90 14.56
N GLY A 329 9.72 -10.71 15.85
CA GLY A 329 9.73 -9.39 16.44
C GLY A 329 9.88 -9.42 17.96
N VAL A 330 10.17 -8.24 18.51
CA VAL A 330 10.19 -7.95 19.93
C VAL A 330 9.39 -6.67 20.18
N VAL A 331 8.90 -6.53 21.41
CA VAL A 331 8.27 -5.28 21.84
C VAL A 331 9.28 -4.54 22.71
N GLU A 332 9.48 -3.26 22.44
CA GLU A 332 10.34 -2.34 23.17
C GLU A 332 9.51 -1.26 23.87
N LYS A 333 10.00 -0.79 25.00
CA LYS A 333 9.57 0.45 25.65
C LYS A 333 10.83 1.21 26.08
N ASP A 334 10.91 2.49 25.74
CA ASP A 334 12.06 3.36 26.05
C ASP A 334 13.41 2.77 25.59
N GLY A 335 13.40 2.08 24.43
CA GLY A 335 14.59 1.43 23.86
C GLY A 335 14.98 0.10 24.50
N VAL A 336 14.21 -0.40 25.46
CA VAL A 336 14.48 -1.67 26.15
C VAL A 336 13.43 -2.71 25.76
N ALA A 337 13.88 -3.88 25.30
CA ALA A 337 12.99 -4.97 24.94
C ALA A 337 12.26 -5.51 26.19
N LEU A 338 10.95 -5.67 26.10
CA LEU A 338 10.14 -6.26 27.16
C LEU A 338 10.49 -7.75 27.32
N LYS A 339 10.91 -8.10 28.53
CA LYS A 339 11.30 -9.47 28.87
C LYS A 339 10.11 -10.43 28.69
N GLY A 340 10.33 -11.53 27.97
CA GLY A 340 9.32 -12.58 27.78
C GLY A 340 8.29 -12.27 26.70
N VAL A 341 8.34 -11.10 26.03
CA VAL A 341 7.45 -10.77 24.92
C VAL A 341 8.19 -10.95 23.60
N LYS A 342 7.72 -11.89 22.76
CA LYS A 342 8.27 -12.13 21.42
C LYS A 342 7.14 -12.36 20.43
N LEU A 343 7.35 -11.89 19.21
CA LEU A 343 6.48 -12.14 18.07
C LEU A 343 7.18 -13.10 17.12
N ARG A 344 6.49 -14.12 16.63
CA ARG A 344 7.03 -15.10 15.70
C ARG A 344 5.95 -15.70 14.82
N GLY A 345 6.31 -16.02 13.59
CA GLY A 345 5.36 -16.65 12.67
C GLY A 345 5.86 -16.66 11.25
N LYS A 346 4.91 -16.77 10.35
CA LYS A 346 5.09 -16.66 8.92
C LYS A 346 4.06 -15.70 8.37
N TRP A 347 4.53 -14.68 7.66
CA TRP A 347 3.68 -13.64 7.13
C TRP A 347 2.65 -14.13 6.08
N ASP A 348 2.83 -15.34 5.52
CA ASP A 348 1.88 -16.02 4.63
C ASP A 348 0.98 -17.04 5.33
N ARG A 349 1.05 -17.17 6.67
CA ARG A 349 0.30 -18.19 7.41
C ARG A 349 -0.30 -17.70 8.71
N GLU A 350 0.53 -17.33 9.70
CA GLU A 350 0.08 -16.99 11.04
C GLU A 350 1.14 -16.23 11.85
N LEU A 351 0.68 -15.48 12.84
CA LEU A 351 1.51 -14.75 13.80
C LEU A 351 1.13 -15.14 15.23
N HIS A 352 2.13 -15.41 16.05
CA HIS A 352 2.00 -15.71 17.48
C HIS A 352 2.72 -14.68 18.33
N ALA A 353 2.22 -14.46 19.55
CA ALA A 353 2.92 -13.77 20.61
C ALA A 353 3.26 -14.75 21.72
N ASP A 354 4.53 -14.81 22.11
CA ASP A 354 4.97 -15.43 23.38
C ASP A 354 4.92 -14.36 24.46
N LEU A 355 4.38 -14.68 25.63
CA LEU A 355 4.08 -13.75 26.71
C LEU A 355 4.96 -14.03 27.95
N PRO A 356 5.09 -13.05 28.88
CA PRO A 356 5.98 -13.20 30.05
C PRO A 356 5.63 -14.37 30.97
N ASP A 357 4.40 -14.84 30.99
CA ASP A 357 3.92 -15.98 31.74
C ASP A 357 4.29 -17.34 31.13
N GLY A 358 5.02 -17.33 30.01
CA GLY A 358 5.40 -18.50 29.24
C GLY A 358 4.32 -19.04 28.29
N SER A 359 3.15 -18.42 28.24
CA SER A 359 2.11 -18.78 27.27
C SER A 359 2.47 -18.30 25.87
N SER A 360 1.90 -18.97 24.86
CA SER A 360 1.97 -18.55 23.47
C SER A 360 0.57 -18.46 22.89
N ARG A 361 0.26 -17.34 22.26
CA ARG A 361 -1.06 -17.05 21.73
C ARG A 361 -1.02 -16.77 20.24
N LEU A 362 -1.95 -17.39 19.50
CA LEU A 362 -2.21 -17.05 18.10
C LEU A 362 -2.87 -15.66 18.04
N LEU A 363 -2.24 -14.73 17.32
CA LEU A 363 -2.78 -13.39 17.09
C LEU A 363 -3.56 -13.31 15.78
N TRP A 364 -3.06 -13.98 14.73
CA TRP A 364 -3.62 -13.92 13.39
C TRP A 364 -3.28 -15.19 12.61
N ARG A 365 -4.20 -15.58 11.71
CA ARG A 365 -4.00 -16.65 10.73
C ARG A 365 -4.63 -16.26 9.40
N VAL A 366 -3.94 -16.54 8.28
CA VAL A 366 -4.40 -16.26 6.93
C VAL A 366 -5.68 -17.02 6.58
N ASN A 367 -6.58 -16.39 5.85
CA ASN A 367 -7.73 -17.06 5.26
C ASN A 367 -7.29 -17.95 4.08
N PRO A 368 -7.95 -19.09 3.86
CA PRO A 368 -7.68 -19.91 2.69
C PRO A 368 -8.08 -19.15 1.42
N PRO A 369 -7.42 -19.45 0.28
CA PRO A 369 -7.89 -18.96 -1.01
C PRO A 369 -9.29 -19.48 -1.29
N ALA A 370 -9.99 -18.84 -2.22
CA ALA A 370 -11.30 -19.27 -2.70
C ALA A 370 -11.25 -20.72 -3.24
N ALA A 371 -12.41 -21.37 -3.32
CA ALA A 371 -12.52 -22.78 -3.71
C ALA A 371 -11.94 -23.07 -5.11
N ASP A 372 -11.97 -22.07 -6.01
CA ASP A 372 -11.31 -22.14 -7.32
C ASP A 372 -10.07 -21.24 -7.36
N PRO A 373 -8.88 -21.76 -6.99
CA PRO A 373 -7.63 -21.01 -7.07
C PRO A 373 -7.05 -20.94 -8.49
N SER A 374 -7.75 -21.45 -9.51
CA SER A 374 -7.25 -21.55 -10.88
C SER A 374 -6.93 -20.19 -11.51
N ARG A 375 -7.56 -19.12 -11.00
CA ARG A 375 -7.33 -17.74 -11.43
C ARG A 375 -6.89 -16.88 -10.24
N TYR A 376 -5.68 -16.32 -10.31
CA TYR A 376 -5.12 -15.33 -9.40
C TYR A 376 -4.94 -15.74 -7.93
N CYS A 377 -5.39 -16.89 -7.46
CA CYS A 377 -5.30 -17.33 -6.05
C CYS A 377 -5.87 -16.29 -5.04
N MET A 378 -6.98 -15.67 -5.39
CA MET A 378 -7.67 -14.66 -4.56
C MET A 378 -8.37 -15.33 -3.37
N THR A 379 -8.41 -14.66 -2.22
CA THR A 379 -9.29 -15.02 -1.10
C THR A 379 -10.75 -14.63 -1.40
N PRO A 380 -11.74 -15.16 -0.68
CA PRO A 380 -13.13 -14.71 -0.82
C PRO A 380 -13.30 -13.20 -0.56
N TRP A 381 -12.45 -12.61 0.28
CA TRP A 381 -12.39 -11.17 0.50
C TRP A 381 -11.97 -10.43 -0.77
N VAL A 382 -10.87 -10.83 -1.37
CA VAL A 382 -10.31 -10.18 -2.57
C VAL A 382 -11.24 -10.30 -3.77
N LEU A 383 -11.93 -11.44 -3.94
CA LEU A 383 -12.90 -11.66 -5.01
C LEU A 383 -14.02 -10.62 -5.02
N ARG A 384 -14.47 -10.16 -3.86
CA ARG A 384 -15.58 -9.21 -3.73
C ARG A 384 -15.19 -7.76 -4.03
N LEU A 385 -13.90 -7.41 -3.96
CA LEU A 385 -13.45 -6.01 -4.12
C LEU A 385 -13.82 -5.42 -5.47
N ASN A 386 -13.98 -6.26 -6.50
CA ASN A 386 -14.40 -5.82 -7.83
C ASN A 386 -15.86 -6.15 -8.14
N ASP A 387 -16.66 -6.47 -7.13
CA ASP A 387 -18.09 -6.75 -7.30
C ASP A 387 -18.83 -5.49 -7.75
N LEU A 388 -19.71 -5.63 -8.72
CA LEU A 388 -20.49 -4.53 -9.28
C LEU A 388 -21.89 -5.02 -9.60
N THR A 389 -22.84 -4.69 -8.73
CA THR A 389 -24.27 -4.91 -8.99
C THR A 389 -24.85 -3.72 -9.76
N PRO A 390 -25.97 -3.90 -10.48
CA PRO A 390 -26.64 -2.78 -11.14
C PRO A 390 -27.00 -1.63 -10.20
N GLN A 391 -27.41 -1.95 -8.95
CA GLN A 391 -27.73 -0.95 -7.93
C GLN A 391 -26.48 -0.18 -7.50
N LEU A 392 -25.35 -0.87 -7.35
CA LEU A 392 -24.08 -0.25 -6.98
C LEU A 392 -23.55 0.61 -8.11
N ALA A 393 -23.60 0.13 -9.37
CA ALA A 393 -23.15 0.87 -10.54
C ALA A 393 -23.82 2.24 -10.66
N GLY A 394 -25.12 2.33 -10.43
CA GLY A 394 -25.88 3.59 -10.46
C GLY A 394 -25.61 4.55 -9.28
N ARG A 395 -24.77 4.16 -8.31
CA ARG A 395 -24.43 4.96 -7.12
C ARG A 395 -22.96 5.39 -7.06
N LEU A 396 -22.13 4.81 -7.91
CA LEU A 396 -20.69 5.08 -7.91
C LEU A 396 -20.37 6.32 -8.72
N PRO A 397 -19.34 7.11 -8.33
CA PRO A 397 -18.80 8.14 -9.19
C PRO A 397 -18.16 7.49 -10.42
N HIS A 398 -18.20 8.18 -11.56
CA HIS A 398 -17.57 7.71 -12.82
C HIS A 398 -16.05 7.45 -12.70
N THR A 399 -15.43 7.94 -11.65
CA THR A 399 -14.02 7.72 -11.33
C THR A 399 -13.76 6.40 -10.61
N ASP A 400 -14.80 5.66 -10.21
CA ASP A 400 -14.62 4.40 -9.48
C ASP A 400 -13.98 3.33 -10.35
N THR A 401 -12.96 2.67 -9.82
CA THR A 401 -12.21 1.60 -10.49
C THR A 401 -13.10 0.50 -11.07
N ARG A 402 -14.21 0.15 -10.40
CA ARG A 402 -15.12 -0.93 -10.83
C ARG A 402 -15.82 -0.63 -12.15
N LEU A 403 -15.88 0.65 -12.56
CA LEU A 403 -16.45 1.10 -13.82
C LEU A 403 -15.43 1.08 -14.97
N ARG A 404 -14.17 0.78 -14.72
CA ARG A 404 -13.13 0.72 -15.76
C ARG A 404 -13.36 -0.44 -16.72
N PRO A 405 -13.45 -0.18 -18.04
CA PRO A 405 -13.76 -1.24 -19.01
C PRO A 405 -12.61 -2.25 -19.16
N ASP A 406 -11.34 -1.83 -19.03
CA ASP A 406 -10.18 -2.73 -19.10
C ASP A 406 -10.18 -3.75 -17.96
N VAL A 407 -10.45 -3.31 -16.72
CA VAL A 407 -10.57 -4.18 -15.54
C VAL A 407 -11.73 -5.16 -15.68
N ARG A 408 -12.91 -4.68 -16.15
CA ARG A 408 -14.08 -5.53 -16.38
C ARG A 408 -13.86 -6.59 -17.45
N CYS A 409 -13.31 -6.20 -18.60
CA CYS A 409 -12.98 -7.15 -19.67
C CYS A 409 -11.99 -8.20 -19.22
N LEU A 410 -10.96 -7.83 -18.43
CA LEU A 410 -10.00 -8.81 -17.90
C LEU A 410 -10.66 -9.79 -16.93
N GLU A 411 -11.54 -9.32 -16.07
CA GLU A 411 -12.30 -10.15 -15.13
C GLU A 411 -13.13 -11.21 -15.86
N LEU A 412 -13.79 -10.82 -16.94
CA LEU A 412 -14.57 -11.70 -17.82
C LEU A 412 -13.69 -12.59 -18.71
N GLY A 413 -12.35 -12.40 -18.70
CA GLY A 413 -11.44 -13.13 -19.58
C GLY A 413 -11.56 -12.74 -21.05
N ILE A 414 -12.01 -11.52 -21.37
CA ILE A 414 -12.08 -10.99 -22.73
C ILE A 414 -10.78 -10.22 -23.00
N TYR A 415 -9.68 -10.96 -23.16
CA TYR A 415 -8.32 -10.40 -23.17
C TYR A 415 -8.07 -9.37 -24.26
N ASP A 416 -8.60 -9.59 -25.50
CA ASP A 416 -8.38 -8.67 -26.62
C ASP A 416 -9.03 -7.31 -26.36
N GLN A 417 -10.27 -7.31 -25.85
CA GLN A 417 -10.96 -6.07 -25.49
C GLN A 417 -10.31 -5.40 -24.29
N ALA A 418 -9.90 -6.18 -23.28
CA ALA A 418 -9.16 -5.66 -22.14
C ALA A 418 -7.90 -4.92 -22.58
N ALA A 419 -7.13 -5.47 -23.55
CA ALA A 419 -5.93 -4.83 -24.08
C ALA A 419 -6.24 -3.54 -24.83
N VAL A 420 -7.30 -3.50 -25.63
CA VAL A 420 -7.74 -2.29 -26.36
C VAL A 420 -8.14 -1.19 -25.37
N HIS A 421 -9.00 -1.52 -24.41
CA HIS A 421 -9.44 -0.55 -23.40
C HIS A 421 -8.29 -0.09 -22.52
N HIS A 422 -7.38 -0.99 -22.12
CA HIS A 422 -6.21 -0.64 -21.33
C HIS A 422 -5.35 0.40 -22.04
N LYS A 423 -5.07 0.20 -23.33
CA LYS A 423 -4.34 1.16 -24.15
C LYS A 423 -5.07 2.51 -24.22
N GLN A 424 -6.39 2.52 -24.40
CA GLN A 424 -7.18 3.77 -24.42
C GLN A 424 -7.11 4.51 -23.08
N MET A 425 -7.19 3.80 -21.96
CA MET A 425 -7.07 4.39 -20.63
C MET A 425 -5.68 5.00 -20.39
N GLU A 426 -4.60 4.31 -20.78
CA GLU A 426 -3.23 4.82 -20.71
C GLU A 426 -3.02 6.06 -21.60
N GLU A 427 -3.56 6.07 -22.82
CA GLU A 427 -3.51 7.24 -23.72
C GLU A 427 -4.29 8.44 -23.12
N GLY A 428 -5.46 8.19 -22.53
CA GLY A 428 -6.24 9.20 -21.81
C GLY A 428 -5.46 9.80 -20.63
N GLN A 429 -4.81 8.94 -19.84
CA GLN A 429 -3.93 9.36 -18.76
C GLN A 429 -2.79 10.24 -19.26
N ALA A 430 -2.10 9.82 -20.33
CA ALA A 430 -1.00 10.60 -20.92
C ALA A 430 -1.47 11.99 -21.38
N LYS A 431 -2.64 12.09 -22.03
CA LYS A 431 -3.24 13.38 -22.43
C LYS A 431 -3.58 14.26 -21.21
N LYS A 432 -4.14 13.67 -20.15
CA LYS A 432 -4.44 14.37 -18.88
C LYS A 432 -3.16 14.92 -18.25
N LEU A 433 -2.11 14.11 -18.15
CA LEU A 433 -0.81 14.53 -17.60
C LEU A 433 -0.16 15.65 -18.43
N ALA A 434 -0.17 15.54 -19.76
CA ALA A 434 0.33 16.60 -20.66
C ALA A 434 -0.43 17.93 -20.50
N ARG A 435 -1.74 17.87 -20.17
CA ARG A 435 -2.53 19.07 -19.88
C ARG A 435 -2.12 19.70 -18.55
N ILE A 436 -1.91 18.89 -17.53
CA ILE A 436 -1.53 19.35 -16.18
C ILE A 436 -0.10 19.89 -16.15
N ALA A 437 0.80 19.37 -17.00
CA ALA A 437 2.18 19.87 -17.11
C ALA A 437 2.29 21.30 -17.67
N LYS A 438 1.20 21.88 -18.21
CA LYS A 438 1.18 23.26 -18.66
C LYS A 438 1.21 24.24 -17.49
N PRO A 439 1.90 25.41 -17.62
CA PRO A 439 1.93 26.41 -16.58
C PRO A 439 0.52 26.85 -16.13
N GLY A 440 0.30 26.86 -14.82
CA GLY A 440 -0.99 27.27 -14.23
C GLY A 440 -2.07 26.19 -14.21
N ALA A 441 -1.80 24.99 -14.75
CA ALA A 441 -2.71 23.86 -14.64
C ALA A 441 -2.28 22.98 -13.47
N THR A 442 -3.21 22.62 -12.60
CA THR A 442 -2.99 21.69 -11.46
C THR A 442 -4.06 20.62 -11.45
N HIS A 443 -3.76 19.49 -10.85
CA HIS A 443 -4.76 18.51 -10.51
C HIS A 443 -5.16 18.71 -9.04
N GLU A 444 -6.44 18.93 -8.82
CA GLU A 444 -7.02 18.99 -7.47
C GLU A 444 -7.72 17.65 -7.21
N PRO A 445 -7.25 16.86 -6.23
CA PRO A 445 -7.94 15.65 -5.80
C PRO A 445 -9.34 15.98 -5.31
N ARG A 446 -10.29 15.08 -5.53
CA ARG A 446 -11.70 15.35 -5.24
C ARG A 446 -12.04 15.19 -3.75
N TRP A 447 -11.52 14.15 -3.13
CA TRP A 447 -11.88 13.74 -1.76
C TRP A 447 -10.77 13.99 -0.75
N PHE A 448 -9.58 14.25 -1.24
CA PHE A 448 -8.43 14.59 -0.42
C PHE A 448 -7.90 15.96 -0.80
N GLU A 449 -7.40 16.70 0.14
CA GLU A 449 -6.78 18.01 -0.08
C GLU A 449 -5.33 17.99 0.36
N ARG A 450 -4.48 18.71 -0.35
CA ARG A 450 -3.08 18.84 0.02
C ARG A 450 -2.98 19.67 1.32
N VAL A 451 -2.29 19.11 2.31
CA VAL A 451 -1.99 19.81 3.57
C VAL A 451 -0.79 20.72 3.32
N GLY A 452 -0.91 22.00 3.63
CA GLY A 452 0.22 22.93 3.53
C GLY A 452 1.28 22.59 4.56
N GLY A 453 2.50 22.27 4.11
CA GLY A 453 3.65 21.95 4.96
C GLY A 453 4.81 21.38 4.16
N CYS A 454 6.00 21.34 4.78
CA CYS A 454 7.21 20.69 4.23
C CYS A 454 7.32 19.22 4.65
N GLY A 455 6.20 18.57 5.00
CA GLY A 455 6.19 17.17 5.43
C GLY A 455 6.85 16.26 4.40
N LYS A 456 7.62 15.28 4.86
CA LYS A 456 8.15 14.22 4.01
C LYS A 456 7.20 13.05 4.03
N ILE A 457 6.96 12.46 2.84
CA ILE A 457 6.23 11.20 2.73
C ILE A 457 6.83 10.17 3.67
N GLY A 458 5.99 9.45 4.40
CA GLY A 458 6.41 8.47 5.41
C GLY A 458 6.61 9.03 6.82
N GLU A 459 6.73 10.35 6.99
CA GLU A 459 6.81 11.03 8.28
C GLU A 459 5.50 11.73 8.64
N GLU A 460 4.91 12.43 7.67
CA GLU A 460 3.64 13.14 7.79
C GLU A 460 2.80 12.92 6.53
N TYR A 461 1.48 13.03 6.65
CA TYR A 461 0.59 13.00 5.49
C TYR A 461 0.68 14.28 4.68
N LEU A 462 0.85 14.17 3.36
CA LEU A 462 0.80 15.28 2.42
C LEU A 462 -0.62 15.64 2.02
N PHE A 463 -1.55 14.68 2.15
CA PHE A 463 -2.96 14.86 1.83
C PHE A 463 -3.83 14.44 3.01
N ARG A 464 -4.94 15.13 3.20
CA ARG A 464 -5.94 14.87 4.22
C ARG A 464 -7.31 14.68 3.56
N TYR A 465 -8.12 13.77 4.09
CA TYR A 465 -9.50 13.62 3.67
C TYR A 465 -10.29 14.89 3.98
N ARG A 466 -10.96 15.44 2.95
CA ARG A 466 -11.74 16.68 3.10
C ARG A 466 -13.19 16.45 3.53
N GLY A 467 -13.65 15.19 3.58
CA GLY A 467 -15.03 14.84 3.85
C GLY A 467 -15.93 14.91 2.61
N GLY A 468 -17.21 14.69 2.82
CA GLY A 468 -18.26 14.90 1.81
C GLY A 468 -18.53 13.72 0.87
N TYR A 469 -17.69 12.68 0.84
CA TYR A 469 -17.93 11.52 -0.06
C TYR A 469 -19.19 10.77 0.30
N TRP A 470 -19.34 10.40 1.56
CA TRP A 470 -20.48 9.60 2.03
C TRP A 470 -21.78 10.37 2.02
N GLU A 471 -21.72 11.67 2.26
CA GLU A 471 -22.84 12.59 2.12
C GLU A 471 -23.28 12.71 0.67
N ALA A 472 -22.32 12.79 -0.27
CA ALA A 472 -22.62 12.80 -1.71
C ALA A 472 -23.24 11.48 -2.16
N CYS A 473 -22.76 10.33 -1.68
CA CYS A 473 -23.38 9.02 -1.92
C CYS A 473 -24.81 8.97 -1.40
N ALA A 474 -25.06 9.40 -0.15
CA ALA A 474 -26.38 9.41 0.47
C ALA A 474 -27.37 10.33 -0.26
N ALA A 475 -26.87 11.45 -0.79
CA ALA A 475 -27.67 12.40 -1.58
C ALA A 475 -27.93 11.93 -3.02
N GLY A 476 -27.36 10.78 -3.46
CA GLY A 476 -27.48 10.30 -4.83
C GLY A 476 -26.77 11.19 -5.87
N ALA A 477 -25.78 11.96 -5.44
CA ALA A 477 -25.10 12.96 -6.30
C ALA A 477 -24.40 12.34 -7.51
N PHE A 478 -24.09 11.04 -7.48
CA PHE A 478 -23.43 10.33 -8.59
C PHE A 478 -24.44 9.75 -9.60
N ALA A 479 -25.64 9.40 -9.17
CA ALA A 479 -26.72 8.92 -10.06
C ALA A 479 -27.14 9.94 -11.13
N ALA A 480 -26.97 11.24 -10.85
CA ALA A 480 -27.29 12.33 -11.79
C ALA A 480 -26.20 12.58 -12.84
N GLN A 481 -24.98 12.04 -12.69
CA GLN A 481 -23.86 12.28 -13.62
C GLN A 481 -23.88 11.36 -14.85
N GLU A 482 -24.53 10.19 -14.82
CA GLU A 482 -24.68 9.32 -16.00
C GLU A 482 -25.48 9.97 -17.13
N THR A 483 -26.43 10.83 -16.81
CA THR A 483 -27.25 11.54 -17.81
C THR A 483 -26.53 12.65 -18.56
N GLN A 484 -25.37 13.11 -18.07
CA GLN A 484 -24.56 14.15 -18.74
C GLN A 484 -23.52 13.59 -19.70
N ILE A 485 -22.99 12.40 -19.45
CA ILE A 485 -21.94 11.76 -20.29
C ILE A 485 -22.53 11.25 -21.62
N GLU A 486 -23.82 10.91 -21.67
CA GLU A 486 -24.50 10.53 -22.91
C GLU A 486 -24.79 11.72 -23.85
N ARG A 487 -24.49 12.96 -23.42
CA ARG A 487 -24.77 14.19 -24.16
C ARG A 487 -23.55 14.98 -24.63
N GLU A 488 -22.32 14.56 -24.29
CA GLU A 488 -21.05 15.10 -24.77
C GLU A 488 -20.24 14.03 -25.54
#